data_e9c97066e3cee06dfb328c1aeefe9023
#
_entry.id   e9c97066e3cee06dfb328c1aeefe9023
#
_cell.length_a   1.000
_cell.length_b   1.000
_cell.length_c   1.000
_cell.angle_alpha   90.00
_cell.angle_beta   90.00
_cell.angle_gamma   90.00
#
_symmetry.space_group_name_H-M   'P 1'
#
loop_
_entity.id
_entity.type
_entity.pdbx_description
1 polymer ?
#
loop_
_entity_poly.entity_id
_entity_poly.type
_entity_poly.pdbx_seq_one_letter_code
_entity_poly.pdbx_strand_id
1 'polypeptide(L)'
;MKRWKVALVSAGLLGCFFTVVETAKAEEGTWQGKTYLKSDGKPATKQWLFDQTHQNWFYLKEDGQRAENGWLTVAGKDYYFNEAGKLATKTWVGQYYVTESGAKAKEQWVFNQEKESWYYLKSDGQKAQKEWIQQGQEKYYLKEDGKMAKDEWITQG
;
A
#
# COMPACT_ATOMS: atom_id res chain seq x y z
N MET A 1 -10.47 -9.76 -36.08
CA MET A 1 -10.67 -9.47 -34.64
C MET A 1 -10.15 -10.63 -33.83
N LYS A 2 -9.06 -10.45 -33.08
CA LYS A 2 -8.50 -11.51 -32.23
C LYS A 2 -9.21 -11.50 -30.88
N ARG A 3 -9.84 -12.61 -30.54
CA ARG A 3 -10.47 -12.84 -29.22
C ARG A 3 -9.39 -13.25 -28.23
N TRP A 4 -9.25 -12.52 -27.13
CA TRP A 4 -8.39 -12.90 -26.04
C TRP A 4 -9.25 -13.38 -24.88
N LYS A 5 -9.09 -14.63 -24.44
CA LYS A 5 -9.68 -15.14 -23.20
C LYS A 5 -8.76 -14.76 -22.05
N VAL A 6 -9.31 -14.09 -21.06
CA VAL A 6 -8.59 -13.85 -19.80
C VAL A 6 -8.64 -15.13 -18.98
N ALA A 7 -7.48 -15.74 -18.75
CA ALA A 7 -7.35 -16.85 -17.81
C ALA A 7 -7.48 -16.35 -16.39
N LEU A 8 -8.19 -17.10 -15.56
CA LEU A 8 -8.27 -16.87 -14.11
C LEU A 8 -6.86 -16.95 -13.50
N VAL A 9 -6.34 -15.83 -13.04
CA VAL A 9 -5.14 -15.82 -12.23
C VAL A 9 -5.49 -16.46 -10.89
N SER A 10 -5.09 -17.72 -10.68
CA SER A 10 -4.98 -18.28 -9.35
C SER A 10 -3.84 -17.53 -8.65
N ALA A 11 -4.19 -16.47 -7.93
CA ALA A 11 -3.26 -15.81 -7.03
C ALA A 11 -2.87 -16.82 -5.94
N GLY A 12 -1.73 -17.50 -6.16
CA GLY A 12 -1.10 -18.27 -5.10
C GLY A 12 -0.85 -17.33 -3.93
N LEU A 13 -1.53 -17.58 -2.84
CA LEU A 13 -1.27 -16.99 -1.53
C LEU A 13 0.15 -17.42 -1.08
N LEU A 14 1.18 -16.76 -1.59
CA LEU A 14 2.48 -16.73 -0.94
C LEU A 14 2.37 -15.67 0.14
N GLY A 15 2.06 -16.14 1.35
CA GLY A 15 2.12 -15.35 2.55
C GLY A 15 3.50 -14.72 2.70
N CYS A 16 3.63 -13.46 2.33
CA CYS A 16 4.72 -12.65 2.82
C CYS A 16 4.44 -12.37 4.29
N PHE A 17 4.91 -13.29 5.12
CA PHE A 17 5.03 -13.06 6.54
C PHE A 17 5.78 -11.74 6.78
N PHE A 18 5.21 -10.92 7.62
CA PHE A 18 5.80 -9.75 8.24
C PHE A 18 7.20 -10.08 8.81
N THR A 19 8.25 -9.85 8.05
CA THR A 19 9.62 -9.90 8.56
C THR A 19 10.18 -8.50 8.88
N VAL A 20 9.32 -7.54 9.20
CA VAL A 20 9.75 -6.19 9.62
C VAL A 20 9.30 -5.86 11.04
N VAL A 21 8.71 -6.82 11.75
CA VAL A 21 8.34 -6.60 13.16
C VAL A 21 8.99 -7.64 14.07
N GLU A 22 10.28 -7.88 13.89
CA GLU A 22 11.09 -8.28 15.04
C GLU A 22 11.44 -7.01 15.80
N THR A 23 10.83 -6.90 16.99
CA THR A 23 11.07 -5.93 18.06
C THR A 23 10.31 -4.59 18.04
N ALA A 24 9.06 -4.53 17.58
CA ALA A 24 8.19 -3.52 18.15
C ALA A 24 7.69 -4.02 19.53
N LYS A 25 8.60 -4.10 20.52
CA LYS A 25 8.21 -4.09 21.91
C LYS A 25 7.42 -2.81 22.09
N ALA A 26 6.17 -2.92 22.59
CA ALA A 26 5.38 -1.72 22.91
C ALA A 26 6.24 -0.89 23.87
N GLU A 27 6.90 0.15 23.37
CA GLU A 27 7.63 1.06 24.23
C GLU A 27 6.60 1.78 25.07
N GLU A 28 6.68 1.61 26.37
CA GLU A 28 5.86 2.40 27.30
C GLU A 28 6.25 3.87 27.16
N GLY A 29 5.26 4.70 26.87
CA GLY A 29 5.47 6.12 26.70
C GLY A 29 4.16 6.86 26.48
N THR A 30 4.22 8.14 26.21
CA THR A 30 3.04 9.01 26.09
C THR A 30 3.18 9.97 24.92
N TRP A 31 2.05 10.25 24.26
CA TRP A 31 1.99 11.30 23.26
C TRP A 31 1.97 12.69 23.89
N GLN A 32 2.80 13.56 23.38
CA GLN A 32 2.75 15.01 23.60
C GLN A 32 2.60 15.70 22.24
N GLY A 33 1.38 16.02 21.87
CA GLY A 33 1.08 16.52 20.54
C GLY A 33 1.48 15.54 19.43
N LYS A 34 2.49 15.89 18.62
CA LYS A 34 2.99 15.05 17.53
C LYS A 34 4.22 14.21 17.92
N THR A 35 4.70 14.33 19.13
CA THR A 35 5.88 13.64 19.64
C THR A 35 5.50 12.54 20.61
N TYR A 36 6.15 11.38 20.51
CA TYR A 36 6.00 10.28 21.46
C TYR A 36 7.20 10.27 22.40
N LEU A 37 6.96 10.50 23.69
CA LEU A 37 7.99 10.43 24.72
C LEU A 37 8.04 9.01 25.30
N LYS A 38 9.24 8.43 25.30
CA LYS A 38 9.53 7.14 25.92
C LYS A 38 9.50 7.26 27.45
N SER A 39 9.57 6.13 28.15
CA SER A 39 9.58 6.09 29.62
C SER A 39 10.75 6.86 30.25
N ASP A 40 11.86 7.06 29.52
CA ASP A 40 13.00 7.87 29.95
C ASP A 40 12.82 9.39 29.71
N GLY A 41 11.64 9.79 29.21
CA GLY A 41 11.31 11.17 28.88
C GLY A 41 11.88 11.68 27.56
N LYS A 42 12.60 10.85 26.80
CA LYS A 42 13.19 11.26 25.52
C LYS A 42 12.24 10.99 24.37
N PRO A 43 12.25 11.83 23.32
CA PRO A 43 11.48 11.57 22.12
C PRO A 43 11.90 10.27 21.42
N ALA A 44 10.93 9.50 20.95
CA ALA A 44 11.15 8.45 19.99
C ALA A 44 11.48 9.07 18.61
N THR A 45 12.50 8.56 17.91
CA THR A 45 12.93 9.07 16.61
C THR A 45 13.27 7.92 15.66
N LYS A 46 13.09 8.14 14.35
CA LYS A 46 13.45 7.16 13.28
C LYS A 46 12.94 5.74 13.52
N GLN A 47 11.73 5.61 14.06
CA GLN A 47 11.19 4.29 14.38
C GLN A 47 9.70 4.18 14.14
N TRP A 48 9.26 2.94 13.90
CA TRP A 48 7.86 2.57 13.91
C TRP A 48 7.37 2.41 15.33
N LEU A 49 6.15 2.87 15.57
CA LEU A 49 5.44 2.73 16.84
C LEU A 49 4.05 2.16 16.58
N PHE A 50 3.72 1.02 17.20
CA PHE A 50 2.35 0.55 17.28
C PHE A 50 1.69 1.09 18.54
N ASP A 51 0.70 1.93 18.36
CA ASP A 51 -0.06 2.51 19.48
C ASP A 51 -1.26 1.61 19.80
N GLN A 52 -1.24 0.99 20.99
CA GLN A 52 -2.29 0.12 21.47
C GLN A 52 -3.63 0.84 21.68
N THR A 53 -3.61 2.12 22.03
CA THR A 53 -4.82 2.91 22.24
C THR A 53 -5.52 3.20 20.92
N HIS A 54 -4.75 3.55 19.89
CA HIS A 54 -5.26 3.88 18.56
C HIS A 54 -5.36 2.67 17.64
N GLN A 55 -4.83 1.49 18.06
CA GLN A 55 -4.77 0.25 17.27
C GLN A 55 -4.22 0.51 15.86
N ASN A 56 -3.13 1.30 15.78
CA ASN A 56 -2.54 1.69 14.51
C ASN A 56 -1.04 1.93 14.61
N TRP A 57 -0.38 1.87 13.45
CA TRP A 57 1.04 2.18 13.31
C TRP A 57 1.25 3.67 13.05
N PHE A 58 2.30 4.20 13.66
CA PHE A 58 2.85 5.53 13.44
C PHE A 58 4.33 5.43 13.10
N TYR A 59 4.87 6.42 12.42
CA TYR A 59 6.31 6.55 12.22
C TYR A 59 6.82 7.85 12.82
N LEU A 60 7.80 7.77 13.71
CA LEU A 60 8.48 8.92 14.31
C LEU A 60 9.68 9.27 13.44
N LYS A 61 9.67 10.50 12.89
CA LYS A 61 10.74 11.02 12.04
C LYS A 61 12.00 11.34 12.85
N GLU A 62 13.04 11.81 12.17
CA GLU A 62 14.30 12.21 12.81
C GLU A 62 14.10 13.37 13.81
N ASP A 63 13.21 14.29 13.53
CA ASP A 63 12.83 15.41 14.39
C ASP A 63 11.96 15.02 15.59
N GLY A 64 11.66 13.74 15.77
CA GLY A 64 10.81 13.19 16.83
C GLY A 64 9.32 13.38 16.60
N GLN A 65 8.92 14.04 15.52
CA GLN A 65 7.50 14.19 15.22
C GLN A 65 6.98 13.00 14.40
N ARG A 66 5.71 12.63 14.60
CA ARG A 66 5.08 11.61 13.77
C ARG A 66 4.93 12.08 12.32
N ALA A 67 5.06 11.14 11.40
CA ALA A 67 4.68 11.37 10.01
C ALA A 67 3.16 11.57 9.90
N GLU A 68 2.72 12.52 9.09
CA GLU A 68 1.30 12.79 8.85
C GLU A 68 1.07 13.46 7.49
N ASN A 69 -0.17 13.43 6.99
CA ASN A 69 -0.60 14.15 5.79
C ASN A 69 0.22 13.88 4.54
N GLY A 70 0.64 12.65 4.30
CA GLY A 70 1.35 12.39 3.06
C GLY A 70 2.18 11.12 3.01
N TRP A 71 2.97 11.07 1.96
CA TRP A 71 3.88 9.97 1.69
C TRP A 71 5.22 10.20 2.40
N LEU A 72 5.77 9.11 2.95
CA LEU A 72 7.12 9.07 3.50
C LEU A 72 7.81 7.79 3.06
N THR A 73 9.06 7.92 2.59
CA THR A 73 9.90 6.78 2.27
C THR A 73 10.67 6.33 3.50
N VAL A 74 10.48 5.08 3.91
CA VAL A 74 11.19 4.46 5.03
C VAL A 74 11.82 3.17 4.54
N ALA A 75 13.12 3.02 4.70
CA ALA A 75 13.88 1.86 4.25
C ALA A 75 13.58 1.44 2.79
N GLY A 76 13.49 2.41 1.88
CA GLY A 76 13.25 2.20 0.45
C GLY A 76 11.82 1.86 0.06
N LYS A 77 10.88 1.88 0.99
CA LYS A 77 9.44 1.68 0.73
C LYS A 77 8.66 2.95 1.04
N ASP A 78 7.64 3.24 0.24
CA ASP A 78 6.78 4.40 0.42
C ASP A 78 5.55 4.01 1.25
N TYR A 79 5.24 4.82 2.26
CA TYR A 79 4.10 4.66 3.16
C TYR A 79 3.28 5.95 3.19
N TYR A 80 1.97 5.82 3.34
CA TYR A 80 1.09 6.98 3.45
C TYR A 80 0.53 7.09 4.87
N PHE A 81 0.62 8.29 5.43
CA PHE A 81 0.06 8.62 6.75
C PHE A 81 -1.07 9.64 6.57
N ASN A 82 -2.20 9.39 7.22
CA ASN A 82 -3.32 10.31 7.18
C ASN A 82 -3.09 11.56 8.06
N GLU A 83 -4.07 12.43 8.15
CA GLU A 83 -4.01 13.65 8.96
C GLU A 83 -3.74 13.39 10.45
N ALA A 84 -4.26 12.29 11.00
CA ALA A 84 -4.00 11.87 12.38
C ALA A 84 -2.64 11.15 12.55
N GLY A 85 -1.82 11.04 11.50
CA GLY A 85 -0.55 10.31 11.49
C GLY A 85 -0.69 8.79 11.48
N LYS A 86 -1.88 8.25 11.28
CA LYS A 86 -2.09 6.80 11.21
C LYS A 86 -1.64 6.26 9.85
N LEU A 87 -0.94 5.12 9.88
CA LEU A 87 -0.55 4.42 8.67
C LEU A 87 -1.78 3.94 7.91
N ALA A 88 -1.87 4.27 6.63
CA ALA A 88 -2.88 3.72 5.75
C ALA A 88 -2.51 2.30 5.33
N THR A 89 -3.47 1.37 5.37
CA THR A 89 -3.30 -0.02 4.94
C THR A 89 -4.51 -0.49 4.14
N LYS A 90 -4.30 -1.43 3.19
CA LYS A 90 -5.37 -2.04 2.36
C LYS A 90 -6.31 -1.01 1.72
N THR A 91 -5.79 0.12 1.27
CA THR A 91 -6.63 1.19 0.74
C THR A 91 -6.00 1.93 -0.45
N TRP A 92 -6.84 2.61 -1.20
CA TRP A 92 -6.42 3.50 -2.27
C TRP A 92 -6.10 4.91 -1.75
N VAL A 93 -5.00 5.44 -2.22
CA VAL A 93 -4.56 6.83 -2.00
C VAL A 93 -4.38 7.48 -3.35
N GLY A 94 -5.43 8.10 -3.88
CA GLY A 94 -5.45 8.60 -5.25
C GLY A 94 -5.25 7.48 -6.27
N GLN A 95 -4.20 7.55 -7.07
CA GLN A 95 -3.83 6.55 -8.08
C GLN A 95 -2.97 5.40 -7.53
N TYR A 96 -2.63 5.42 -6.26
CA TYR A 96 -1.77 4.45 -5.59
C TYR A 96 -2.58 3.54 -4.67
N TYR A 97 -2.10 2.33 -4.46
CA TYR A 97 -2.65 1.41 -3.47
C TYR A 97 -1.59 1.11 -2.41
N VAL A 98 -1.99 1.12 -1.14
CA VAL A 98 -1.15 0.65 -0.05
C VAL A 98 -1.62 -0.73 0.40
N THR A 99 -0.66 -1.63 0.56
CA THR A 99 -0.90 -3.04 0.89
C THR A 99 -1.30 -3.23 2.36
N GLU A 100 -1.48 -4.46 2.77
CA GLU A 100 -1.70 -4.80 4.19
C GLU A 100 -0.54 -4.34 5.09
N SER A 101 0.68 -4.38 4.59
CA SER A 101 1.85 -3.86 5.30
C SER A 101 1.95 -2.33 5.32
N GLY A 102 1.03 -1.62 4.66
CA GLY A 102 1.07 -0.17 4.47
C GLY A 102 2.01 0.30 3.35
N ALA A 103 2.85 -0.58 2.80
CA ALA A 103 3.75 -0.20 1.72
C ALA A 103 2.98 0.05 0.41
N LYS A 104 3.41 1.07 -0.35
CA LYS A 104 2.89 1.34 -1.71
C LYS A 104 3.09 0.11 -2.60
N ALA A 105 2.02 -0.35 -3.21
CA ALA A 105 2.04 -1.44 -4.18
C ALA A 105 2.74 -1.01 -5.47
N LYS A 106 3.64 -1.86 -5.99
CA LYS A 106 4.34 -1.67 -7.26
C LYS A 106 4.44 -3.01 -7.98
N GLU A 107 4.31 -3.00 -9.31
CA GLU A 107 4.43 -4.17 -10.20
C GLU A 107 3.59 -5.37 -9.76
N GLN A 108 2.36 -5.11 -9.31
CA GLN A 108 1.50 -6.16 -8.81
C GLN A 108 0.01 -5.92 -9.08
N TRP A 109 -0.73 -7.01 -9.08
CA TRP A 109 -2.17 -7.02 -9.17
C TRP A 109 -2.80 -6.82 -7.79
N VAL A 110 -3.89 -6.05 -7.75
CA VAL A 110 -4.70 -5.84 -6.55
C VAL A 110 -6.16 -6.10 -6.88
N PHE A 111 -6.81 -6.97 -6.14
CA PHE A 111 -8.24 -7.20 -6.24
C PHE A 111 -8.98 -6.25 -5.28
N ASN A 112 -9.92 -5.48 -5.82
CA ASN A 112 -10.81 -4.65 -5.02
C ASN A 112 -12.15 -5.40 -4.86
N GLN A 113 -12.47 -5.81 -3.63
CA GLN A 113 -13.68 -6.57 -3.33
C GLN A 113 -14.97 -5.77 -3.55
N GLU A 114 -14.99 -4.47 -3.21
CA GLU A 114 -16.18 -3.62 -3.37
C GLU A 114 -16.54 -3.41 -4.84
N LYS A 115 -15.54 -3.34 -5.71
CA LYS A 115 -15.69 -3.14 -7.15
C LYS A 115 -15.62 -4.43 -7.95
N GLU A 116 -15.41 -5.56 -7.27
CA GLU A 116 -15.27 -6.89 -7.85
C GLU A 116 -14.34 -6.93 -9.08
N SER A 117 -13.21 -6.21 -8.99
CA SER A 117 -12.32 -6.02 -10.13
C SER A 117 -10.86 -6.01 -9.77
N TRP A 118 -10.04 -6.49 -10.72
CA TRP A 118 -8.59 -6.42 -10.63
C TRP A 118 -8.05 -5.10 -11.17
N TYR A 119 -7.00 -4.61 -10.54
CA TYR A 119 -6.21 -3.45 -10.92
C TYR A 119 -4.73 -3.82 -10.94
N TYR A 120 -3.96 -3.19 -11.80
CA TYR A 120 -2.51 -3.36 -11.82
C TYR A 120 -1.79 -2.07 -11.40
N LEU A 121 -0.83 -2.20 -10.49
CA LEU A 121 0.04 -1.11 -10.07
C LEU A 121 1.37 -1.23 -10.82
N LYS A 122 1.75 -0.18 -11.54
CA LYS A 122 2.98 -0.12 -12.34
C LYS A 122 4.23 -0.01 -11.45
N SER A 123 5.42 0.03 -12.05
CA SER A 123 6.70 0.16 -11.34
C SER A 123 6.82 1.45 -10.53
N ASP A 124 6.16 2.53 -10.99
CA ASP A 124 6.04 3.80 -10.25
C ASP A 124 4.96 3.77 -9.15
N GLY A 125 4.20 2.68 -9.06
CA GLY A 125 3.09 2.47 -8.14
C GLY A 125 1.76 3.06 -8.61
N GLN A 126 1.71 3.71 -9.77
CA GLN A 126 0.45 4.23 -10.29
C GLN A 126 -0.43 3.10 -10.85
N LYS A 127 -1.72 3.27 -10.71
CA LYS A 127 -2.72 2.38 -11.31
C LYS A 127 -2.64 2.45 -12.84
N ALA A 128 -2.49 1.30 -13.49
CA ALA A 128 -2.53 1.20 -14.94
C ALA A 128 -3.92 1.54 -15.48
N GLN A 129 -3.98 2.30 -16.60
CA GLN A 129 -5.22 2.75 -17.25
C GLN A 129 -5.03 2.84 -18.76
N LYS A 130 -6.04 2.43 -19.54
CA LYS A 130 -6.02 2.47 -21.02
C LYS A 130 -4.79 1.79 -21.64
N GLU A 131 -4.29 0.74 -21.02
CA GLU A 131 -3.05 0.08 -21.45
C GLU A 131 -3.10 -1.43 -21.31
N TRP A 132 -2.25 -2.11 -22.07
CA TRP A 132 -2.05 -3.53 -21.97
C TRP A 132 -0.88 -3.85 -21.04
N ILE A 133 -1.11 -4.79 -20.12
CA ILE A 133 -0.07 -5.34 -19.25
C ILE A 133 0.27 -6.74 -19.74
N GLN A 134 1.55 -6.95 -20.04
CA GLN A 134 2.09 -8.27 -20.41
C GLN A 134 2.63 -8.94 -19.14
N GLN A 135 2.13 -10.16 -18.85
CA GLN A 135 2.69 -11.02 -17.80
C GLN A 135 2.95 -12.42 -18.36
N GLY A 136 4.22 -12.74 -18.55
CA GLY A 136 4.60 -13.97 -19.24
C GLY A 136 4.02 -14.01 -20.66
N GLN A 137 3.21 -15.01 -20.96
CA GLN A 137 2.53 -15.15 -22.27
C GLN A 137 1.13 -14.51 -22.31
N GLU A 138 0.64 -14.04 -21.18
CA GLU A 138 -0.70 -13.46 -21.05
C GLU A 138 -0.69 -11.94 -21.18
N LYS A 139 -1.78 -11.39 -21.76
CA LYS A 139 -1.99 -9.95 -21.90
C LYS A 139 -3.32 -9.56 -21.26
N TYR A 140 -3.27 -8.50 -20.45
CA TYR A 140 -4.42 -7.97 -19.75
C TYR A 140 -4.63 -6.50 -20.11
N TYR A 141 -5.85 -6.11 -20.42
CA TYR A 141 -6.17 -4.71 -20.70
C TYR A 141 -6.78 -4.03 -19.48
N LEU A 142 -6.23 -2.89 -19.11
CA LEU A 142 -6.77 -2.02 -18.06
C LEU A 142 -7.58 -0.92 -18.74
N LYS A 143 -8.84 -0.79 -18.35
CA LYS A 143 -9.77 0.21 -18.89
C LYS A 143 -9.45 1.62 -18.41
N GLU A 144 -10.21 2.62 -18.84
CA GLU A 144 -10.04 4.02 -18.44
C GLU A 144 -10.17 4.22 -16.92
N ASP A 145 -11.05 3.46 -16.26
CA ASP A 145 -11.20 3.47 -14.80
C ASP A 145 -10.14 2.63 -14.06
N GLY A 146 -9.27 1.96 -14.81
CA GLY A 146 -8.21 1.07 -14.31
C GLY A 146 -8.66 -0.35 -14.02
N LYS A 147 -9.93 -0.70 -14.22
CA LYS A 147 -10.38 -2.09 -14.06
C LYS A 147 -9.85 -2.96 -15.18
N MET A 148 -9.45 -4.18 -14.84
CA MET A 148 -9.11 -5.19 -15.82
C MET A 148 -10.35 -5.57 -16.64
N ALA A 149 -10.22 -5.57 -17.95
CA ALA A 149 -11.25 -6.05 -18.86
C ALA A 149 -11.47 -7.55 -18.67
N LYS A 150 -12.72 -7.97 -18.63
CA LYS A 150 -13.10 -9.38 -18.46
C LYS A 150 -14.22 -9.73 -19.45
N ASP A 151 -14.01 -10.78 -20.23
CA ASP A 151 -15.00 -11.34 -21.19
C ASP A 151 -15.63 -10.30 -22.13
N GLU A 152 -14.90 -9.25 -22.47
CA GLU A 152 -15.36 -8.16 -23.33
C GLU A 152 -14.42 -7.92 -24.51
N TRP A 153 -14.94 -7.31 -25.58
CA TRP A 153 -14.15 -6.91 -26.74
C TRP A 153 -13.48 -5.56 -26.49
N ILE A 154 -12.17 -5.51 -26.74
CA ILE A 154 -11.44 -4.25 -26.67
C ILE A 154 -11.28 -3.71 -28.07
N THR A 155 -11.93 -2.57 -28.36
CA THR A 155 -11.74 -1.79 -29.57
C THR A 155 -10.67 -0.74 -29.32
N GLN A 156 -9.58 -0.83 -30.07
CA GLN A 156 -8.61 0.26 -30.13
C GLN A 156 -9.00 1.14 -31.33
N GLY A 157 -9.26 2.42 -31.06
CA GLY A 157 -9.39 3.45 -32.07
C GLY A 157 -8.05 3.82 -32.70
#